data_de2a8308329ba26edb8f7e9bbecc0f1a
#
_entry.id   de2a8308329ba26edb8f7e9bbecc0f1a
#
_cell.length_a   1.000
_cell.length_b   1.000
_cell.length_c   1.000
_cell.angle_alpha   90.00
_cell.angle_beta   90.00
_cell.angle_gamma   90.00
#
_symmetry.space_group_name_H-M   'P 1'
#
loop_
_entity.id
_entity.type
_entity.pdbx_description
1 polymer ?
#
loop_
_entity_poly.entity_id
_entity_poly.type
_entity_poly.pdbx_seq_one_letter_code
_entity_poly.pdbx_strand_id
1 'polypeptide(L)'
;MRFIRKPFGYEPILSKEDVKGPLIKKEKGPRANNWKNTLLRIWKIVDERRALLIAVLLLVIVSSAMALLGPYLIGHMIDEYVLKNQFDGMLPMIIGLVFIYIVLALSLFFQNFWMIGIAQETIYRMRTGVFHHLLHLPVTYFDKRQHGELMSRATNDIETVSATLNTSFIQVFSSLLTLTGTVIVMLTLSPLLTLLTMLIIPFMFMATRWITKRTGKLFKEQQAAIGALNGMIEETISGQRVVKAFSQEERVKDEFREKSARYRRTGFWALTYSGFIPKVMNLLNNISFAIIAGIGGLLAYNGYVSIGTIVIFTEYSRQFTRPLNDLANQMNTVLSAIAGAERVFSIMDEKMEEDTGIVDYQHKLLGEVEFRNVSFKYESAEEAYTLKNVNYHVKPGQTAALVGATGAGKTTIMQLIARFYDVESGEVLFDGVNVKDIKRQTLRSQMAFVLQDSFLFEASVYENIRYGRLDATKEEVEEACKKANAHDFIMKLPNGYETILNADGSEISQGQKQLLSIARAFVADPVILLLDEATSSIDTLTELKIQQALEELMRGRTSFVIAHRLNTIRNADVVFVMQQGQVMESGTQKELMEHNGIYASMLSQSGIK
;
A
#
# COMPACT_ATOMS: atom_id res chain seq x y z
N MET A 1 17.20 -38.83 24.10
CA MET A 1 16.76 -37.44 24.34
C MET A 1 17.73 -36.34 23.84
N ARG A 2 19.03 -36.56 23.67
CA ARG A 2 19.96 -35.60 23.08
C ARG A 2 19.71 -35.36 21.58
N PHE A 3 19.27 -36.36 20.80
CA PHE A 3 18.96 -36.29 19.38
C PHE A 3 17.84 -35.30 19.02
N ILE A 4 16.92 -35.03 19.96
CA ILE A 4 15.78 -34.13 19.73
C ILE A 4 16.13 -32.65 20.05
N ARG A 5 17.28 -32.41 20.71
CA ARG A 5 17.71 -31.04 21.09
C ARG A 5 18.53 -30.31 20.04
N LYS A 6 19.26 -31.02 19.18
CA LYS A 6 20.00 -30.43 18.04
C LYS A 6 19.66 -31.26 16.81
N PRO A 7 19.07 -30.66 15.77
CA PRO A 7 18.94 -31.29 14.46
C PRO A 7 20.32 -31.64 13.92
N PHE A 8 20.45 -32.78 13.23
CA PHE A 8 21.73 -33.23 12.67
C PHE A 8 22.42 -32.11 11.90
N GLY A 9 23.62 -31.72 12.32
CA GLY A 9 24.43 -30.72 11.62
C GLY A 9 23.88 -29.31 11.59
N TYR A 10 22.87 -28.98 12.43
CA TYR A 10 22.35 -27.63 12.54
C TYR A 10 23.10 -26.85 13.63
N GLU A 11 23.78 -25.80 13.23
CA GLU A 11 24.32 -24.78 14.11
C GLU A 11 23.39 -23.56 14.08
N PRO A 12 22.90 -23.07 15.23
CA PRO A 12 22.08 -21.87 15.27
C PRO A 12 22.83 -20.69 14.63
N ILE A 13 22.19 -20.01 13.71
CA ILE A 13 22.76 -18.87 13.03
C ILE A 13 22.75 -17.62 13.92
N LEU A 14 21.75 -17.53 14.79
CA LEU A 14 21.64 -16.49 15.79
C LEU A 14 22.26 -17.00 17.09
N SER A 15 23.31 -16.36 17.56
CA SER A 15 23.86 -16.58 18.90
C SER A 15 22.82 -16.20 19.97
N LYS A 16 23.04 -16.64 21.23
CA LYS A 16 22.16 -16.17 22.30
C LYS A 16 22.28 -14.68 22.56
N GLU A 17 23.36 -14.07 22.14
CA GLU A 17 23.63 -12.62 22.22
C GLU A 17 22.93 -11.85 21.10
N ASP A 18 22.92 -12.38 19.89
CA ASP A 18 22.13 -11.83 18.76
C ASP A 18 20.63 -11.84 19.02
N VAL A 19 20.17 -12.75 19.89
CA VAL A 19 18.76 -12.79 20.35
C VAL A 19 18.50 -11.76 21.47
N LYS A 20 19.55 -11.24 22.12
CA LYS A 20 19.47 -10.25 23.22
C LYS A 20 19.90 -8.85 22.83
N GLY A 21 20.64 -8.66 21.71
CA GLY A 21 20.97 -7.34 21.19
C GLY A 21 19.73 -6.51 20.86
N PRO A 22 19.86 -5.21 20.53
CA PRO A 22 18.75 -4.38 20.09
C PRO A 22 18.29 -4.91 18.72
N LEU A 23 17.86 -6.15 18.72
CA LEU A 23 17.02 -6.69 17.68
C LEU A 23 15.94 -5.64 17.49
N ILE A 24 15.95 -4.99 16.30
CA ILE A 24 14.81 -4.37 15.72
C ILE A 24 13.63 -4.59 16.68
N LYS A 25 13.28 -3.55 17.46
CA LYS A 25 12.15 -3.62 18.41
C LYS A 25 11.17 -4.54 17.72
N LYS A 26 10.77 -5.65 18.33
CA LYS A 26 9.68 -6.44 17.83
C LYS A 26 8.63 -5.43 17.43
N GLU A 27 8.55 -5.08 16.21
CA GLU A 27 7.30 -4.66 15.67
C GLU A 27 6.44 -5.89 15.89
N LYS A 28 5.75 -5.87 17.00
CA LYS A 28 4.62 -6.76 17.22
C LYS A 28 3.85 -6.58 15.94
N GLY A 29 3.73 -7.68 15.16
CA GLY A 29 3.00 -7.61 13.91
C GLY A 29 1.77 -6.73 14.12
N PRO A 30 1.38 -5.89 13.18
CA PRO A 30 0.47 -4.78 13.37
C PRO A 30 -0.70 -5.24 14.24
N ARG A 31 -0.67 -4.88 15.52
CA ARG A 31 -1.80 -5.14 16.41
C ARG A 31 -2.76 -4.01 16.16
N ALA A 32 -3.91 -4.32 15.62
CA ALA A 32 -5.01 -3.39 15.53
C ALA A 32 -5.24 -2.77 16.92
N ASN A 33 -5.06 -1.47 17.02
CA ASN A 33 -5.27 -0.74 18.27
C ASN A 33 -6.76 -0.67 18.61
N ASN A 34 -7.63 -0.64 17.59
CA ASN A 34 -9.08 -0.47 17.73
C ASN A 34 -9.87 -1.47 16.88
N TRP A 35 -9.54 -2.77 17.02
CA TRP A 35 -10.11 -3.84 16.19
C TRP A 35 -11.65 -3.87 16.15
N LYS A 36 -12.32 -3.51 17.26
CA LYS A 36 -13.79 -3.48 17.32
C LYS A 36 -14.37 -2.43 16.38
N ASN A 37 -13.81 -1.21 16.39
CA ASN A 37 -14.26 -0.14 15.52
C ASN A 37 -13.98 -0.45 14.05
N THR A 38 -12.80 -1.01 13.77
CA THR A 38 -12.42 -1.45 12.41
C THR A 38 -13.39 -2.50 11.87
N LEU A 39 -13.73 -3.51 12.68
CA LEU A 39 -14.74 -4.51 12.30
C LEU A 39 -16.11 -3.91 12.06
N LEU A 40 -16.55 -2.96 12.90
CA LEU A 40 -17.81 -2.27 12.71
C LEU A 40 -17.85 -1.44 11.42
N ARG A 41 -16.73 -0.83 11.04
CA ARG A 41 -16.61 -0.09 9.76
C ARG A 41 -16.67 -1.03 8.56
N ILE A 42 -15.94 -2.13 8.60
CA ILE A 42 -16.04 -3.17 7.55
C ILE A 42 -17.48 -3.68 7.46
N TRP A 43 -18.11 -3.97 8.60
CA TRP A 43 -19.49 -4.42 8.65
C TRP A 43 -20.46 -3.43 8.00
N LYS A 44 -20.30 -2.12 8.26
CA LYS A 44 -21.14 -1.08 7.60
C LYS A 44 -21.01 -1.09 6.08
N ILE A 45 -19.83 -1.35 5.54
CA ILE A 45 -19.63 -1.42 4.09
C ILE A 45 -20.31 -2.68 3.52
N VAL A 46 -20.22 -3.80 4.23
CA VAL A 46 -20.82 -5.07 3.85
C VAL A 46 -22.35 -5.05 4.02
N ASP A 47 -22.88 -4.30 4.99
CA ASP A 47 -24.31 -4.28 5.37
C ASP A 47 -25.24 -3.85 4.23
N GLU A 48 -24.75 -3.13 3.24
CA GLU A 48 -25.53 -2.77 2.06
C GLU A 48 -25.98 -3.99 1.24
N ARG A 49 -25.27 -5.13 1.37
CA ARG A 49 -25.63 -6.43 0.78
C ARG A 49 -26.06 -7.45 1.84
N ARG A 50 -26.62 -6.99 2.96
CA ARG A 50 -27.04 -7.85 4.08
C ARG A 50 -27.94 -9.00 3.70
N ALA A 51 -28.85 -8.82 2.76
CA ALA A 51 -29.73 -9.90 2.29
C ALA A 51 -28.93 -11.06 1.67
N LEU A 52 -27.94 -10.74 0.85
CA LEU A 52 -27.06 -11.73 0.24
C LEU A 52 -26.16 -12.41 1.28
N LEU A 53 -25.66 -11.64 2.26
CA LEU A 53 -24.87 -12.18 3.37
C LEU A 53 -25.68 -13.14 4.24
N ILE A 54 -26.95 -12.83 4.54
CA ILE A 54 -27.87 -13.72 5.27
C ILE A 54 -28.09 -15.00 4.46
N ALA A 55 -28.29 -14.90 3.14
CA ALA A 55 -28.44 -16.06 2.28
C ALA A 55 -27.17 -16.95 2.30
N VAL A 56 -25.97 -16.35 2.28
CA VAL A 56 -24.71 -17.08 2.43
C VAL A 56 -24.65 -17.80 3.78
N LEU A 57 -24.98 -17.12 4.88
CA LEU A 57 -24.99 -17.74 6.23
C LEU A 57 -25.99 -18.90 6.33
N LEU A 58 -27.18 -18.77 5.74
CA LEU A 58 -28.15 -19.86 5.66
C LEU A 58 -27.60 -21.06 4.87
N LEU A 59 -26.93 -20.82 3.74
CA LEU A 59 -26.28 -21.87 2.98
C LEU A 59 -25.14 -22.54 3.74
N VAL A 60 -24.38 -21.78 4.56
CA VAL A 60 -23.36 -22.37 5.43
C VAL A 60 -23.98 -23.26 6.49
N ILE A 61 -25.13 -22.90 7.07
CA ILE A 61 -25.86 -23.75 8.01
C ILE A 61 -26.35 -25.04 7.31
N VAL A 62 -26.93 -24.89 6.13
CA VAL A 62 -27.42 -26.06 5.34
C VAL A 62 -26.25 -26.97 4.98
N SER A 63 -25.15 -26.43 4.45
CA SER A 63 -23.97 -27.22 4.07
C SER A 63 -23.35 -27.94 5.27
N SER A 64 -23.25 -27.27 6.43
CA SER A 64 -22.76 -27.90 7.66
C SER A 64 -23.66 -29.00 8.18
N ALA A 65 -24.98 -28.80 8.11
CA ALA A 65 -25.96 -29.84 8.48
C ALA A 65 -25.88 -31.05 7.53
N MET A 66 -25.81 -30.83 6.22
CA MET A 66 -25.69 -31.91 5.22
C MET A 66 -24.36 -32.68 5.40
N ALA A 67 -23.28 -32.00 5.72
CA ALA A 67 -21.97 -32.62 6.00
C ALA A 67 -22.02 -33.56 7.21
N LEU A 68 -22.85 -33.26 8.21
CA LEU A 68 -23.03 -34.10 9.39
C LEU A 68 -24.03 -35.26 9.12
N LEU A 69 -25.06 -35.01 8.32
CA LEU A 69 -26.05 -36.04 8.01
C LEU A 69 -25.49 -37.19 7.17
N GLY A 70 -24.51 -36.95 6.29
CA GLY A 70 -23.92 -37.98 5.44
C GLY A 70 -23.39 -39.19 6.23
N PRO A 71 -22.38 -39.01 7.13
CA PRO A 71 -21.88 -40.10 7.97
C PRO A 71 -22.92 -40.72 8.87
N TYR A 72 -23.89 -39.95 9.38
CA TYR A 72 -24.99 -40.46 10.19
C TYR A 72 -25.86 -41.46 9.42
N LEU A 73 -26.26 -41.10 8.21
CA LEU A 73 -27.06 -41.99 7.36
C LEU A 73 -26.29 -43.26 6.95
N ILE A 74 -25.00 -43.15 6.67
CA ILE A 74 -24.15 -44.30 6.36
C ILE A 74 -24.15 -45.28 7.53
N GLY A 75 -23.94 -44.80 8.76
CA GLY A 75 -23.99 -45.66 9.91
C GLY A 75 -25.36 -46.32 10.17
N HIS A 76 -26.41 -45.50 10.02
CA HIS A 76 -27.79 -46.03 10.14
C HIS A 76 -28.12 -47.07 9.06
N MET A 77 -27.63 -46.85 7.85
CA MET A 77 -27.79 -47.83 6.74
C MET A 77 -27.07 -49.15 7.06
N ILE A 78 -25.91 -49.11 7.69
CA ILE A 78 -25.19 -50.31 8.11
C ILE A 78 -25.99 -51.07 9.16
N ASP A 79 -26.53 -50.40 10.16
CA ASP A 79 -27.28 -51.03 11.26
C ASP A 79 -28.62 -51.62 10.79
N GLU A 80 -29.35 -50.91 9.94
CA GLU A 80 -30.71 -51.29 9.57
C GLU A 80 -30.76 -52.30 8.40
N TYR A 81 -29.88 -52.18 7.42
CA TYR A 81 -29.95 -52.96 6.20
C TYR A 81 -28.82 -53.98 6.08
N VAL A 82 -27.58 -53.60 6.33
CA VAL A 82 -26.43 -54.48 6.12
C VAL A 82 -26.36 -55.57 7.18
N LEU A 83 -26.49 -55.21 8.44
CA LEU A 83 -26.41 -56.18 9.56
C LEU A 83 -27.60 -57.11 9.68
N LYS A 84 -28.78 -56.61 9.27
CA LYS A 84 -30.02 -57.44 9.28
C LYS A 84 -30.21 -58.25 7.98
N ASN A 85 -29.30 -58.09 7.03
CA ASN A 85 -29.32 -58.76 5.72
C ASN A 85 -30.64 -58.46 4.94
N GLN A 86 -31.25 -57.27 5.15
CA GLN A 86 -32.50 -56.80 4.56
C GLN A 86 -32.23 -55.68 3.59
N PHE A 87 -32.05 -56.00 2.31
CA PHE A 87 -31.71 -55.01 1.30
C PHE A 87 -32.93 -54.31 0.69
N ASP A 88 -34.13 -54.78 1.01
CA ASP A 88 -35.37 -54.13 0.62
C ASP A 88 -35.52 -52.79 1.35
N GLY A 89 -35.47 -51.69 0.64
CA GLY A 89 -35.51 -50.35 1.21
C GLY A 89 -34.14 -49.62 1.28
N MET A 90 -33.04 -50.29 0.96
CA MET A 90 -31.71 -49.66 0.90
C MET A 90 -31.62 -48.65 -0.24
N LEU A 91 -32.30 -48.89 -1.38
CA LEU A 91 -32.27 -48.01 -2.55
C LEU A 91 -32.79 -46.59 -2.26
N PRO A 92 -33.93 -46.36 -1.60
CA PRO A 92 -34.38 -45.03 -1.22
C PRO A 92 -33.38 -44.28 -0.33
N MET A 93 -32.67 -44.99 0.54
CA MET A 93 -31.68 -44.40 1.44
C MET A 93 -30.43 -43.99 0.70
N ILE A 94 -29.98 -44.76 -0.28
CA ILE A 94 -28.88 -44.37 -1.20
C ILE A 94 -29.29 -43.14 -2.01
N ILE A 95 -30.51 -43.10 -2.53
CA ILE A 95 -31.03 -41.92 -3.25
C ILE A 95 -31.03 -40.69 -2.33
N GLY A 96 -31.48 -40.86 -1.06
CA GLY A 96 -31.42 -39.80 -0.04
C GLY A 96 -30.03 -39.33 0.23
N LEU A 97 -29.05 -40.24 0.33
CA LEU A 97 -27.64 -39.90 0.52
C LEU A 97 -27.07 -39.09 -0.67
N VAL A 98 -27.37 -39.55 -1.90
CA VAL A 98 -26.97 -38.81 -3.11
C VAL A 98 -27.58 -37.41 -3.12
N PHE A 99 -28.89 -37.32 -2.77
CA PHE A 99 -29.57 -36.02 -2.67
C PHE A 99 -28.87 -35.07 -1.65
N ILE A 100 -28.51 -35.57 -0.46
CA ILE A 100 -27.77 -34.80 0.57
C ILE A 100 -26.45 -34.28 0.02
N TYR A 101 -25.67 -35.10 -0.67
CA TYR A 101 -24.39 -34.66 -1.26
C TYR A 101 -24.60 -33.68 -2.42
N ILE A 102 -25.65 -33.79 -3.19
CA ILE A 102 -26.02 -32.81 -4.22
C ILE A 102 -26.37 -31.45 -3.56
N VAL A 103 -27.20 -31.46 -2.51
CA VAL A 103 -27.56 -30.24 -1.76
C VAL A 103 -26.34 -29.65 -1.12
N LEU A 104 -25.43 -30.45 -0.53
CA LEU A 104 -24.17 -30.02 0.01
C LEU A 104 -23.31 -29.32 -1.06
N ALA A 105 -23.12 -29.94 -2.22
CA ALA A 105 -22.32 -29.39 -3.31
C ALA A 105 -22.89 -28.07 -3.84
N LEU A 106 -24.21 -28.01 -4.06
CA LEU A 106 -24.88 -26.77 -4.48
C LEU A 106 -24.78 -25.67 -3.44
N SER A 107 -24.97 -26.01 -2.15
CA SER A 107 -24.80 -25.03 -1.06
C SER A 107 -23.38 -24.49 -1.00
N LEU A 108 -22.36 -25.33 -1.11
CA LEU A 108 -20.96 -24.94 -1.16
C LEU A 108 -20.66 -24.05 -2.38
N PHE A 109 -21.23 -24.36 -3.53
CA PHE A 109 -21.07 -23.56 -4.75
C PHE A 109 -21.67 -22.16 -4.59
N PHE A 110 -22.95 -22.07 -4.21
CA PHE A 110 -23.64 -20.78 -4.13
C PHE A 110 -23.12 -19.91 -2.98
N GLN A 111 -22.76 -20.49 -1.83
CA GLN A 111 -22.16 -19.71 -0.73
C GLN A 111 -20.83 -19.06 -1.15
N ASN A 112 -19.95 -19.79 -1.87
CA ASN A 112 -18.70 -19.22 -2.37
C ASN A 112 -18.96 -18.19 -3.46
N PHE A 113 -19.83 -18.50 -4.44
CA PHE A 113 -20.15 -17.59 -5.54
C PHE A 113 -20.69 -16.23 -5.04
N TRP A 114 -21.65 -16.26 -4.10
CA TRP A 114 -22.22 -15.04 -3.55
C TRP A 114 -21.24 -14.31 -2.63
N MET A 115 -20.42 -15.03 -1.87
CA MET A 115 -19.41 -14.40 -1.03
C MET A 115 -18.33 -13.68 -1.84
N ILE A 116 -17.91 -14.24 -2.97
CA ILE A 116 -17.04 -13.55 -3.93
C ILE A 116 -17.66 -12.22 -4.37
N GLY A 117 -18.96 -12.23 -4.71
CA GLY A 117 -19.67 -11.01 -5.10
C GLY A 117 -19.70 -9.95 -3.99
N ILE A 118 -19.93 -10.36 -2.74
CA ILE A 118 -19.90 -9.46 -1.58
C ILE A 118 -18.49 -8.89 -1.37
N ALA A 119 -17.47 -9.76 -1.40
CA ALA A 119 -16.09 -9.37 -1.20
C ALA A 119 -15.62 -8.36 -2.26
N GLN A 120 -15.87 -8.63 -3.54
CA GLN A 120 -15.46 -7.75 -4.65
C GLN A 120 -16.14 -6.38 -4.60
N GLU A 121 -17.43 -6.33 -4.25
CA GLU A 121 -18.13 -5.06 -4.06
C GLU A 121 -17.54 -4.25 -2.89
N THR A 122 -17.27 -4.92 -1.78
CA THR A 122 -16.67 -4.29 -0.59
C THR A 122 -15.32 -3.66 -0.94
N ILE A 123 -14.49 -4.38 -1.72
CA ILE A 123 -13.18 -3.90 -2.18
C ILE A 123 -13.31 -2.72 -3.12
N TYR A 124 -14.18 -2.83 -4.10
CA TYR A 124 -14.44 -1.74 -5.03
C TYR A 124 -14.75 -0.44 -4.28
N ARG A 125 -15.63 -0.51 -3.28
CA ARG A 125 -15.98 0.66 -2.45
C ARG A 125 -14.83 1.16 -1.60
N MET A 126 -14.06 0.25 -0.99
CA MET A 126 -12.89 0.64 -0.21
C MET A 126 -11.83 1.32 -1.09
N ARG A 127 -11.52 0.75 -2.26
CA ARG A 127 -10.55 1.34 -3.20
C ARG A 127 -11.01 2.70 -3.70
N THR A 128 -12.24 2.79 -4.16
CA THR A 128 -12.81 4.05 -4.66
C THR A 128 -12.84 5.11 -3.55
N GLY A 129 -13.26 4.73 -2.34
CA GLY A 129 -13.31 5.63 -1.19
C GLY A 129 -11.91 6.13 -0.79
N VAL A 130 -10.93 5.24 -0.70
CA VAL A 130 -9.54 5.62 -0.38
C VAL A 130 -8.94 6.50 -1.47
N PHE A 131 -9.13 6.14 -2.73
CA PHE A 131 -8.58 6.92 -3.85
C PHE A 131 -9.19 8.31 -3.92
N HIS A 132 -10.52 8.41 -3.80
CA HIS A 132 -11.20 9.69 -3.72
C HIS A 132 -10.69 10.54 -2.54
N HIS A 133 -10.50 9.93 -1.38
CA HIS A 133 -9.99 10.63 -0.21
C HIS A 133 -8.55 11.11 -0.40
N LEU A 134 -7.68 10.25 -0.95
CA LEU A 134 -6.28 10.61 -1.26
C LEU A 134 -6.20 11.85 -2.17
N LEU A 135 -7.05 11.94 -3.19
CA LEU A 135 -7.06 13.10 -4.11
C LEU A 135 -7.45 14.42 -3.43
N HIS A 136 -8.11 14.35 -2.28
CA HIS A 136 -8.55 15.53 -1.52
C HIS A 136 -7.69 15.80 -0.27
N LEU A 137 -6.63 15.00 -0.04
CA LEU A 137 -5.69 15.26 1.05
C LEU A 137 -4.74 16.42 0.69
N PRO A 138 -4.32 17.21 1.68
CA PRO A 138 -3.34 18.27 1.47
C PRO A 138 -1.98 17.70 1.07
N VAL A 139 -1.20 18.47 0.31
CA VAL A 139 0.16 18.08 -0.14
C VAL A 139 1.06 17.71 1.04
N THR A 140 0.88 18.38 2.18
CA THR A 140 1.59 18.10 3.44
C THR A 140 1.51 16.64 3.91
N TYR A 141 0.43 15.95 3.56
CA TYR A 141 0.26 14.53 3.89
C TYR A 141 1.22 13.64 3.10
N PHE A 142 1.43 13.98 1.81
CA PHE A 142 2.30 13.22 0.90
C PHE A 142 3.78 13.47 1.18
N ASP A 143 4.15 14.69 1.57
CA ASP A 143 5.54 15.05 1.90
C ASP A 143 6.08 14.32 3.13
N LYS A 144 5.20 13.89 4.05
CA LYS A 144 5.55 13.17 5.28
C LYS A 144 5.64 11.65 5.11
N ARG A 145 5.21 11.10 3.99
CA ARG A 145 5.05 9.66 3.79
C ARG A 145 5.69 9.18 2.49
N GLN A 146 6.19 7.96 2.53
CA GLN A 146 6.75 7.34 1.33
C GLN A 146 5.61 6.92 0.38
N HIS A 147 5.75 7.23 -0.90
CA HIS A 147 4.77 6.85 -1.93
C HIS A 147 4.50 5.33 -1.96
N GLY A 148 5.54 4.51 -1.77
CA GLY A 148 5.40 3.05 -1.70
C GLY A 148 4.53 2.57 -0.54
N GLU A 149 4.54 3.26 0.61
CA GLU A 149 3.67 2.95 1.74
C GLU A 149 2.20 3.21 1.39
N LEU A 150 1.89 4.37 0.79
CA LEU A 150 0.53 4.73 0.38
C LEU A 150 -0.01 3.78 -0.68
N MET A 151 0.81 3.43 -1.67
CA MET A 151 0.47 2.42 -2.69
C MET A 151 0.18 1.06 -2.05
N SER A 152 1.02 0.60 -1.11
CA SER A 152 0.82 -0.68 -0.41
C SER A 152 -0.48 -0.69 0.39
N ARG A 153 -0.86 0.42 1.02
CA ARG A 153 -2.13 0.54 1.75
C ARG A 153 -3.34 0.51 0.82
N ALA A 154 -3.26 1.18 -0.34
CA ALA A 154 -4.34 1.22 -1.33
C ALA A 154 -4.50 -0.08 -2.12
N THR A 155 -3.46 -0.93 -2.18
CA THR A 155 -3.46 -2.19 -2.94
C THR A 155 -3.42 -3.40 -2.01
N ASN A 156 -2.27 -3.69 -1.38
CA ASN A 156 -2.02 -4.92 -0.63
C ASN A 156 -2.88 -5.05 0.63
N ASP A 157 -3.08 -3.95 1.39
CA ASP A 157 -3.89 -4.00 2.61
C ASP A 157 -5.36 -4.24 2.28
N ILE A 158 -5.89 -3.59 1.25
CA ILE A 158 -7.27 -3.83 0.78
C ILE A 158 -7.42 -5.25 0.25
N GLU A 159 -6.43 -5.79 -0.50
CA GLU A 159 -6.47 -7.15 -1.00
C GLU A 159 -6.45 -8.19 0.14
N THR A 160 -5.71 -7.90 1.23
CA THR A 160 -5.71 -8.76 2.42
C THR A 160 -7.09 -8.79 3.08
N VAL A 161 -7.81 -7.68 3.12
CA VAL A 161 -9.21 -7.62 3.58
C VAL A 161 -10.11 -8.45 2.67
N SER A 162 -9.92 -8.37 1.35
CA SER A 162 -10.61 -9.16 0.35
C SER A 162 -10.50 -10.65 0.60
N ALA A 163 -9.26 -11.12 0.61
CA ALA A 163 -8.97 -12.54 0.79
C ALA A 163 -9.59 -13.06 2.09
N THR A 164 -9.57 -12.24 3.14
CA THR A 164 -10.16 -12.59 4.44
C THR A 164 -11.69 -12.66 4.39
N LEU A 165 -12.35 -11.69 3.78
CA LEU A 165 -13.80 -11.72 3.61
C LEU A 165 -14.22 -12.94 2.78
N ASN A 166 -13.51 -13.21 1.69
CA ASN A 166 -13.87 -14.26 0.75
C ASN A 166 -13.71 -15.67 1.35
N THR A 167 -12.63 -15.94 2.07
CA THR A 167 -12.30 -17.28 2.56
C THR A 167 -12.50 -17.44 4.06
N SER A 168 -11.98 -16.52 4.87
CA SER A 168 -11.92 -16.70 6.33
C SER A 168 -13.30 -16.60 6.97
N PHE A 169 -14.17 -15.74 6.47
CA PHE A 169 -15.51 -15.56 7.03
C PHE A 169 -16.34 -16.87 6.95
N ILE A 170 -16.44 -17.43 5.75
CA ILE A 170 -17.15 -18.71 5.53
C ILE A 170 -16.50 -19.83 6.34
N GLN A 171 -15.14 -19.92 6.28
CA GLN A 171 -14.40 -21.00 6.91
C GLN A 171 -14.53 -21.01 8.42
N VAL A 172 -14.42 -19.84 9.07
CA VAL A 172 -14.58 -19.71 10.53
C VAL A 172 -15.99 -20.11 10.96
N PHE A 173 -17.01 -19.60 10.24
CA PHE A 173 -18.41 -19.87 10.58
C PHE A 173 -18.76 -21.35 10.35
N SER A 174 -18.38 -21.92 9.22
CA SER A 174 -18.57 -23.35 8.90
C SER A 174 -17.83 -24.25 9.89
N SER A 175 -16.57 -23.94 10.23
CA SER A 175 -15.79 -24.72 11.18
C SER A 175 -16.42 -24.73 12.57
N LEU A 176 -16.94 -23.58 13.03
CA LEU A 176 -17.60 -23.47 14.31
C LEU A 176 -18.89 -24.30 14.35
N LEU A 177 -19.71 -24.20 13.32
CA LEU A 177 -20.96 -24.98 13.17
C LEU A 177 -20.68 -26.48 13.11
N THR A 178 -19.70 -26.89 12.29
CA THR A 178 -19.34 -28.29 12.14
C THR A 178 -18.82 -28.87 13.45
N LEU A 179 -17.90 -28.17 14.15
CA LEU A 179 -17.41 -28.63 15.45
C LEU A 179 -18.52 -28.77 16.48
N THR A 180 -19.35 -27.74 16.63
CA THR A 180 -20.46 -27.75 17.58
C THR A 180 -21.47 -28.84 17.24
N GLY A 181 -21.87 -28.93 15.96
CA GLY A 181 -22.79 -29.94 15.48
C GLY A 181 -22.26 -31.36 15.65
N THR A 182 -20.98 -31.59 15.33
CA THR A 182 -20.34 -32.91 15.55
C THR A 182 -20.39 -33.32 17.02
N VAL A 183 -20.04 -32.41 17.95
CA VAL A 183 -20.09 -32.70 19.40
C VAL A 183 -21.52 -33.05 19.85
N ILE A 184 -22.51 -32.27 19.42
CA ILE A 184 -23.91 -32.50 19.77
C ILE A 184 -24.37 -33.88 19.27
N VAL A 185 -24.12 -34.20 18.01
CA VAL A 185 -24.54 -35.51 17.44
C VAL A 185 -23.79 -36.64 18.13
N MET A 186 -22.50 -36.52 18.40
CA MET A 186 -21.75 -37.55 19.10
C MET A 186 -22.26 -37.80 20.54
N LEU A 187 -22.62 -36.74 21.27
CA LEU A 187 -23.19 -36.85 22.63
C LEU A 187 -24.55 -37.52 22.63
N THR A 188 -25.39 -37.30 21.61
CA THR A 188 -26.69 -37.95 21.51
C THR A 188 -26.58 -39.45 21.17
N LEU A 189 -25.57 -39.84 20.40
CA LEU A 189 -25.35 -41.24 20.00
C LEU A 189 -24.68 -42.07 21.12
N SER A 190 -23.58 -41.58 21.70
CA SER A 190 -22.89 -42.27 22.81
C SER A 190 -22.02 -41.33 23.60
N PRO A 191 -22.44 -40.91 24.81
CA PRO A 191 -21.59 -40.04 25.67
C PRO A 191 -20.23 -40.64 26.00
N LEU A 192 -20.16 -41.99 26.17
CA LEU A 192 -18.91 -42.66 26.51
C LEU A 192 -17.89 -42.62 25.35
N LEU A 193 -18.33 -42.95 24.13
CA LEU A 193 -17.47 -42.85 22.94
C LEU A 193 -17.05 -41.41 22.65
N THR A 194 -17.94 -40.45 22.94
CA THR A 194 -17.61 -39.02 22.82
C THR A 194 -16.50 -38.63 23.77
N LEU A 195 -16.57 -39.03 25.02
CA LEU A 195 -15.52 -38.77 26.02
C LEU A 195 -14.16 -39.35 25.59
N LEU A 196 -14.16 -40.59 25.09
CA LEU A 196 -12.97 -41.26 24.59
C LEU A 196 -12.36 -40.54 23.39
N THR A 197 -13.20 -40.09 22.44
CA THR A 197 -12.75 -39.32 21.28
C THR A 197 -12.19 -37.96 21.69
N MET A 198 -12.85 -37.28 22.62
CA MET A 198 -12.40 -35.97 23.11
C MET A 198 -11.11 -36.05 23.91
N LEU A 199 -10.80 -37.20 24.54
CA LEU A 199 -9.54 -37.39 25.27
C LEU A 199 -8.29 -37.24 24.39
N ILE A 200 -8.41 -37.47 23.09
CA ILE A 200 -7.28 -37.35 22.13
C ILE A 200 -7.01 -35.91 21.75
N ILE A 201 -8.01 -35.03 21.77
CA ILE A 201 -7.88 -33.62 21.40
C ILE A 201 -6.81 -32.87 22.18
N PRO A 202 -6.71 -32.99 23.54
CA PRO A 202 -5.62 -32.40 24.32
C PRO A 202 -4.25 -32.85 23.86
N PHE A 203 -4.10 -34.15 23.51
CA PHE A 203 -2.81 -34.68 23.02
C PHE A 203 -2.45 -34.09 21.65
N MET A 204 -3.43 -33.94 20.75
CA MET A 204 -3.26 -33.25 19.46
C MET A 204 -2.80 -31.80 19.66
N PHE A 205 -3.46 -31.07 20.56
CA PHE A 205 -3.11 -29.70 20.89
C PHE A 205 -1.71 -29.57 21.51
N MET A 206 -1.37 -30.46 22.43
CA MET A 206 -0.05 -30.49 23.09
C MET A 206 1.07 -30.81 22.08
N ALA A 207 0.86 -31.78 21.18
CA ALA A 207 1.79 -32.15 20.14
C ALA A 207 2.01 -31.00 19.16
N THR A 208 0.93 -30.38 18.66
CA THR A 208 0.99 -29.22 17.79
C THR A 208 1.74 -28.06 18.44
N ARG A 209 1.39 -27.71 19.67
CA ARG A 209 2.05 -26.63 20.42
C ARG A 209 3.55 -26.89 20.62
N TRP A 210 3.93 -28.14 20.91
CA TRP A 210 5.32 -28.53 21.07
C TRP A 210 6.12 -28.38 19.77
N ILE A 211 5.57 -28.84 18.64
CA ILE A 211 6.20 -28.72 17.32
C ILE A 211 6.27 -27.25 16.93
N THR A 212 5.18 -26.50 16.99
CA THR A 212 5.09 -25.08 16.57
C THR A 212 6.07 -24.21 17.35
N LYS A 213 6.25 -24.45 18.66
CA LYS A 213 7.23 -23.69 19.47
C LYS A 213 8.67 -23.85 18.95
N ARG A 214 9.00 -24.99 18.36
CA ARG A 214 10.33 -25.28 17.80
C ARG A 214 10.44 -24.78 16.37
N THR A 215 9.44 -25.05 15.57
CA THR A 215 9.35 -24.61 14.17
C THR A 215 9.39 -23.09 14.08
N GLY A 216 8.74 -22.38 15.00
CA GLY A 216 8.72 -20.91 15.02
C GLY A 216 10.11 -20.25 15.13
N LYS A 217 11.07 -20.90 15.81
CA LYS A 217 12.47 -20.41 15.85
C LYS A 217 13.16 -20.60 14.49
N LEU A 218 12.97 -21.75 13.87
CA LEU A 218 13.55 -22.07 12.57
C LEU A 218 12.99 -21.19 11.46
N PHE A 219 11.69 -20.92 11.48
CA PHE A 219 11.08 -19.98 10.53
C PHE A 219 11.60 -18.55 10.72
N LYS A 220 11.84 -18.12 11.97
CA LYS A 220 12.44 -16.80 12.21
C LYS A 220 13.85 -16.70 11.64
N GLU A 221 14.66 -17.74 11.78
CA GLU A 221 16.02 -17.81 11.22
C GLU A 221 15.98 -17.90 9.69
N GLN A 222 15.04 -18.66 9.13
CA GLN A 222 14.80 -18.70 7.67
C GLN A 222 14.39 -17.33 7.14
N GLN A 223 13.49 -16.62 7.85
CA GLN A 223 13.05 -15.30 7.46
C GLN A 223 14.18 -14.26 7.50
N ALA A 224 15.05 -14.35 8.50
CA ALA A 224 16.25 -13.51 8.57
C ALA A 224 17.24 -13.82 7.43
N ALA A 225 17.41 -15.11 7.09
CA ALA A 225 18.31 -15.51 6.01
C ALA A 225 17.79 -15.08 4.63
N ILE A 226 16.47 -15.18 4.37
CA ILE A 226 15.89 -14.70 3.10
C ILE A 226 15.90 -13.16 3.03
N GLY A 227 15.68 -12.46 4.14
CA GLY A 227 15.79 -11.01 4.20
C GLY A 227 17.20 -10.53 3.84
N ALA A 228 18.23 -11.16 4.39
CA ALA A 228 19.62 -10.85 4.06
C ALA A 228 19.99 -11.19 2.61
N LEU A 229 19.39 -12.23 2.03
CA LEU A 229 19.59 -12.59 0.63
C LEU A 229 18.90 -11.58 -0.30
N ASN A 230 17.67 -11.23 -0.02
CA ASN A 230 16.91 -10.25 -0.81
C ASN A 230 17.56 -8.86 -0.78
N GLY A 231 18.02 -8.40 0.40
CA GLY A 231 18.75 -7.13 0.52
C GLY A 231 20.03 -7.11 -0.33
N MET A 232 20.77 -8.21 -0.35
CA MET A 232 21.95 -8.32 -1.22
C MET A 232 21.58 -8.32 -2.72
N ILE A 233 20.49 -9.00 -3.10
CA ILE A 233 20.02 -9.00 -4.51
C ILE A 233 19.65 -7.57 -4.91
N GLU A 234 18.87 -6.87 -4.09
CA GLU A 234 18.46 -5.48 -4.34
C GLU A 234 19.67 -4.54 -4.47
N GLU A 235 20.62 -4.63 -3.52
CA GLU A 235 21.87 -3.86 -3.55
C GLU A 235 22.70 -4.15 -4.81
N THR A 236 22.84 -5.43 -5.17
CA THR A 236 23.60 -5.86 -6.35
C THR A 236 22.95 -5.38 -7.65
N ILE A 237 21.62 -5.52 -7.77
CA ILE A 237 20.90 -5.09 -8.99
C ILE A 237 20.98 -3.56 -9.12
N SER A 238 20.75 -2.83 -8.05
CA SER A 238 20.85 -1.36 -8.02
C SER A 238 22.26 -0.89 -8.31
N GLY A 239 23.28 -1.59 -7.77
CA GLY A 239 24.70 -1.32 -7.97
C GLY A 239 25.33 -2.01 -9.19
N GLN A 240 24.54 -2.63 -10.10
CA GLN A 240 25.06 -3.47 -11.19
C GLN A 240 26.12 -2.78 -12.06
N ARG A 241 25.94 -1.48 -12.32
CA ARG A 241 26.93 -0.68 -13.08
C ARG A 241 28.27 -0.61 -12.36
N VAL A 242 28.25 -0.48 -11.04
CA VAL A 242 29.47 -0.42 -10.21
C VAL A 242 30.15 -1.80 -10.19
N VAL A 243 29.38 -2.87 -9.97
CA VAL A 243 29.90 -4.25 -10.02
C VAL A 243 30.61 -4.51 -11.34
N LYS A 244 30.00 -4.11 -12.46
CA LYS A 244 30.58 -4.27 -13.81
C LYS A 244 31.82 -3.39 -14.02
N ALA A 245 31.74 -2.11 -13.65
CA ALA A 245 32.85 -1.17 -13.83
C ALA A 245 34.12 -1.61 -13.08
N PHE A 246 33.97 -2.27 -11.92
CA PHE A 246 35.10 -2.76 -11.12
C PHE A 246 35.36 -4.26 -11.28
N SER A 247 34.67 -4.96 -12.21
CA SER A 247 34.83 -6.41 -12.49
C SER A 247 34.75 -7.28 -11.22
N GLN A 248 33.79 -6.99 -10.34
CA GLN A 248 33.60 -7.68 -9.05
C GLN A 248 32.55 -8.81 -9.10
N GLU A 249 32.20 -9.31 -10.29
CA GLU A 249 31.14 -10.32 -10.46
C GLU A 249 31.42 -11.62 -9.67
N GLU A 250 32.68 -12.12 -9.68
CA GLU A 250 32.99 -13.37 -8.97
C GLU A 250 32.87 -13.20 -7.44
N ARG A 251 33.31 -12.07 -6.91
CA ARG A 251 33.14 -11.76 -5.48
C ARG A 251 31.66 -11.75 -5.09
N VAL A 252 30.83 -11.07 -5.89
CA VAL A 252 29.36 -11.00 -5.63
C VAL A 252 28.71 -12.38 -5.74
N LYS A 253 29.12 -13.21 -6.72
CA LYS A 253 28.65 -14.60 -6.84
C LYS A 253 28.99 -15.44 -5.61
N ASP A 254 30.19 -15.31 -5.09
CA ASP A 254 30.60 -16.09 -3.91
C ASP A 254 29.83 -15.66 -2.66
N GLU A 255 29.62 -14.36 -2.45
CA GLU A 255 28.78 -13.86 -1.38
C GLU A 255 27.34 -14.33 -1.51
N PHE A 256 26.79 -14.31 -2.73
CA PHE A 256 25.45 -14.83 -3.02
C PHE A 256 25.35 -16.33 -2.71
N ARG A 257 26.36 -17.11 -3.10
CA ARG A 257 26.40 -18.56 -2.82
C ARG A 257 26.41 -18.85 -1.31
N GLU A 258 27.16 -18.07 -0.55
CA GLU A 258 27.21 -18.20 0.91
C GLU A 258 25.85 -17.91 1.55
N LYS A 259 25.25 -16.74 1.22
CA LYS A 259 23.92 -16.37 1.75
C LYS A 259 22.83 -17.34 1.29
N SER A 260 22.86 -17.80 0.05
CA SER A 260 21.93 -18.79 -0.50
C SER A 260 22.10 -20.16 0.17
N ALA A 261 23.33 -20.60 0.44
CA ALA A 261 23.58 -21.84 1.17
C ALA A 261 23.06 -21.76 2.62
N ARG A 262 23.18 -20.59 3.26
CA ARG A 262 22.61 -20.31 4.58
C ARG A 262 21.10 -20.42 4.56
N TYR A 263 20.42 -19.75 3.60
CA TYR A 263 18.97 -19.84 3.42
C TYR A 263 18.50 -21.27 3.15
N ARG A 264 19.20 -22.01 2.27
CA ARG A 264 18.93 -23.45 2.01
C ARG A 264 18.97 -24.28 3.28
N ARG A 265 19.98 -24.09 4.12
CA ARG A 265 20.15 -24.87 5.37
C ARG A 265 19.04 -24.58 6.38
N THR A 266 18.70 -23.29 6.58
CA THR A 266 17.63 -22.91 7.51
C THR A 266 16.26 -23.32 6.99
N GLY A 267 16.01 -23.16 5.68
CA GLY A 267 14.76 -23.57 5.04
C GLY A 267 14.54 -25.08 5.11
N PHE A 268 15.57 -25.87 4.85
CA PHE A 268 15.48 -27.33 4.97
C PHE A 268 14.97 -27.76 6.35
N TRP A 269 15.55 -27.23 7.43
CA TRP A 269 15.13 -27.60 8.78
C TRP A 269 13.77 -27.01 9.16
N ALA A 270 13.47 -25.80 8.77
CA ALA A 270 12.17 -25.19 9.02
C ALA A 270 11.04 -26.01 8.38
N LEU A 271 11.19 -26.38 7.11
CA LEU A 271 10.22 -27.18 6.36
C LEU A 271 10.13 -28.61 6.88
N THR A 272 11.26 -29.24 7.22
CA THR A 272 11.28 -30.59 7.79
C THR A 272 10.49 -30.66 9.09
N TYR A 273 10.76 -29.75 10.04
CA TYR A 273 10.00 -29.72 11.30
C TYR A 273 8.52 -29.35 11.10
N SER A 274 8.22 -28.42 10.22
CA SER A 274 6.84 -28.08 9.85
C SER A 274 6.10 -29.28 9.26
N GLY A 275 6.77 -30.06 8.42
CA GLY A 275 6.22 -31.26 7.79
C GLY A 275 5.90 -32.39 8.77
N PHE A 276 6.41 -32.36 10.00
CA PHE A 276 6.02 -33.34 11.05
C PHE A 276 4.59 -33.08 11.57
N ILE A 277 4.07 -31.86 11.52
CA ILE A 277 2.73 -31.55 12.06
C ILE A 277 1.66 -32.45 11.44
N PRO A 278 1.46 -32.50 10.11
CA PRO A 278 0.44 -33.34 9.51
C PRO A 278 0.67 -34.84 9.76
N LYS A 279 1.94 -35.27 9.85
CA LYS A 279 2.26 -36.69 10.12
C LYS A 279 1.88 -37.12 11.55
N VAL A 280 2.17 -36.26 12.54
CA VAL A 280 1.78 -36.50 13.94
C VAL A 280 0.25 -36.42 14.09
N MET A 281 -0.41 -35.48 13.39
CA MET A 281 -1.89 -35.43 13.38
C MET A 281 -2.49 -36.69 12.79
N ASN A 282 -1.97 -37.20 11.68
CA ASN A 282 -2.45 -38.48 11.11
C ASN A 282 -2.20 -39.65 12.02
N LEU A 283 -1.05 -39.70 12.72
CA LEU A 283 -0.77 -40.75 13.73
C LEU A 283 -1.81 -40.71 14.87
N LEU A 284 -2.07 -39.53 15.43
CA LEU A 284 -3.05 -39.36 16.51
C LEU A 284 -4.47 -39.68 16.03
N ASN A 285 -4.84 -39.33 14.81
CA ASN A 285 -6.13 -39.72 14.19
C ASN A 285 -6.24 -41.24 14.06
N ASN A 286 -5.16 -41.95 13.64
CA ASN A 286 -5.18 -43.40 13.54
C ASN A 286 -5.22 -44.08 14.92
N ILE A 287 -4.60 -43.49 15.93
CA ILE A 287 -4.72 -43.93 17.32
C ILE A 287 -6.17 -43.76 17.82
N SER A 288 -6.79 -42.59 17.52
CA SER A 288 -8.20 -42.36 17.81
C SER A 288 -9.10 -43.42 17.17
N PHE A 289 -8.88 -43.67 15.86
CA PHE A 289 -9.58 -44.72 15.15
C PHE A 289 -9.45 -46.10 15.83
N ALA A 290 -8.22 -46.50 16.19
CA ALA A 290 -7.97 -47.80 16.85
C ALA A 290 -8.66 -47.90 18.21
N ILE A 291 -8.67 -46.80 18.99
CA ILE A 291 -9.38 -46.75 20.28
C ILE A 291 -10.89 -46.85 20.08
N ILE A 292 -11.44 -46.06 19.14
CA ILE A 292 -12.88 -46.09 18.85
C ILE A 292 -13.30 -47.46 18.33
N ALA A 293 -12.54 -48.07 17.42
CA ALA A 293 -12.83 -49.39 16.88
C ALA A 293 -12.71 -50.49 17.96
N GLY A 294 -11.62 -50.46 18.78
CA GLY A 294 -11.39 -51.46 19.80
C GLY A 294 -12.39 -51.39 20.96
N ILE A 295 -12.49 -50.21 21.61
CA ILE A 295 -13.43 -50.03 22.72
C ILE A 295 -14.86 -50.03 22.25
N GLY A 296 -15.15 -49.38 21.09
CA GLY A 296 -16.47 -49.41 20.44
C GLY A 296 -16.90 -50.83 20.11
N GLY A 297 -15.99 -51.69 19.61
CA GLY A 297 -16.22 -53.08 19.36
C GLY A 297 -16.59 -53.87 20.61
N LEU A 298 -15.89 -53.64 21.72
CA LEU A 298 -16.22 -54.23 23.04
C LEU A 298 -17.59 -53.78 23.54
N LEU A 299 -17.93 -52.51 23.38
CA LEU A 299 -19.24 -51.96 23.73
C LEU A 299 -20.35 -52.49 22.83
N ALA A 300 -20.08 -52.70 21.54
CA ALA A 300 -21.02 -53.32 20.62
C ALA A 300 -21.25 -54.78 20.93
N TYR A 301 -20.20 -55.53 21.29
CA TYR A 301 -20.35 -56.93 21.72
C TYR A 301 -21.25 -57.07 22.97
N ASN A 302 -21.19 -56.08 23.88
CA ASN A 302 -22.05 -56.04 25.06
C ASN A 302 -23.41 -55.35 24.80
N GLY A 303 -23.72 -54.97 23.58
CA GLY A 303 -25.01 -54.38 23.20
C GLY A 303 -25.23 -52.93 23.60
N TYR A 304 -24.19 -52.18 24.02
CA TYR A 304 -24.30 -50.79 24.44
C TYR A 304 -24.29 -49.81 23.26
N VAL A 305 -23.66 -50.16 22.14
CA VAL A 305 -23.64 -49.35 20.90
C VAL A 305 -23.78 -50.25 19.69
N SER A 306 -24.24 -49.71 18.55
CA SER A 306 -24.32 -50.45 17.29
C SER A 306 -23.00 -50.36 16.51
N ILE A 307 -22.81 -51.23 15.51
CA ILE A 307 -21.66 -51.19 14.61
C ILE A 307 -21.71 -49.94 13.75
N GLY A 308 -22.90 -49.52 13.28
CA GLY A 308 -23.10 -48.29 12.57
C GLY A 308 -22.70 -47.05 13.38
N THR A 309 -22.98 -47.07 14.70
CA THR A 309 -22.52 -46.01 15.60
C THR A 309 -20.99 -45.93 15.62
N ILE A 310 -20.23 -47.03 15.61
CA ILE A 310 -18.78 -47.05 15.56
C ILE A 310 -18.29 -46.40 14.26
N VAL A 311 -18.93 -46.69 13.11
CA VAL A 311 -18.60 -46.12 11.82
C VAL A 311 -18.83 -44.58 11.84
N ILE A 312 -19.97 -44.13 12.37
CA ILE A 312 -20.26 -42.69 12.53
C ILE A 312 -19.20 -42.00 13.35
N PHE A 313 -18.83 -42.56 14.53
CA PHE A 313 -17.80 -42.01 15.42
C PHE A 313 -16.44 -41.95 14.77
N THR A 314 -16.09 -42.93 13.93
CA THR A 314 -14.84 -42.94 13.16
C THR A 314 -14.75 -41.75 12.23
N GLU A 315 -15.81 -41.51 11.46
CA GLU A 315 -15.87 -40.38 10.52
C GLU A 315 -15.91 -39.03 11.25
N TYR A 316 -16.67 -38.90 12.31
CA TYR A 316 -16.72 -37.67 13.10
C TYR A 316 -15.41 -37.37 13.82
N SER A 317 -14.70 -38.38 14.31
CA SER A 317 -13.37 -38.20 14.90
C SER A 317 -12.37 -37.60 13.91
N ARG A 318 -12.41 -38.01 12.65
CA ARG A 318 -11.59 -37.41 11.57
C ARG A 318 -12.00 -35.99 11.25
N GLN A 319 -13.28 -35.65 11.33
CA GLN A 319 -13.81 -34.32 11.05
C GLN A 319 -13.39 -33.27 12.09
N PHE A 320 -12.91 -33.62 13.28
CA PHE A 320 -12.46 -32.67 14.28
C PHE A 320 -11.16 -31.94 13.91
N THR A 321 -10.23 -32.65 13.30
CA THR A 321 -8.88 -32.12 13.07
C THR A 321 -8.86 -30.98 12.08
N ARG A 322 -9.66 -31.07 11.00
CA ARG A 322 -9.69 -30.08 9.93
C ARG A 322 -10.22 -28.71 10.40
N PRO A 323 -11.42 -28.61 11.02
CA PRO A 323 -11.94 -27.34 11.52
C PRO A 323 -11.06 -26.68 12.57
N LEU A 324 -10.38 -27.45 13.44
CA LEU A 324 -9.45 -26.89 14.43
C LEU A 324 -8.23 -26.25 13.78
N ASN A 325 -7.66 -26.91 12.76
CA ASN A 325 -6.57 -26.34 11.99
C ASN A 325 -6.99 -25.11 11.19
N ASP A 326 -8.18 -25.19 10.58
CA ASP A 326 -8.75 -24.07 9.81
C ASP A 326 -8.94 -22.84 10.70
N LEU A 327 -9.54 -23.00 11.88
CA LEU A 327 -9.71 -21.90 12.84
C LEU A 327 -8.37 -21.30 13.29
N ALA A 328 -7.37 -22.13 13.56
CA ALA A 328 -6.05 -21.67 13.96
C ALA A 328 -5.35 -20.87 12.85
N ASN A 329 -5.46 -21.30 11.60
CA ASN A 329 -4.89 -20.62 10.44
C ASN A 329 -5.63 -19.32 10.14
N GLN A 330 -6.97 -19.35 10.12
CA GLN A 330 -7.81 -18.19 9.81
C GLN A 330 -7.67 -17.07 10.85
N MET A 331 -7.36 -17.40 12.10
CA MET A 331 -7.16 -16.39 13.15
C MET A 331 -6.03 -15.40 12.79
N ASN A 332 -4.92 -15.89 12.26
CA ASN A 332 -3.81 -15.03 11.83
C ASN A 332 -4.20 -14.18 10.61
N THR A 333 -4.92 -14.75 9.65
CA THR A 333 -5.40 -14.05 8.45
C THR A 333 -6.36 -12.93 8.83
N VAL A 334 -7.33 -13.21 9.70
CA VAL A 334 -8.29 -12.22 10.21
C VAL A 334 -7.57 -11.07 10.95
N LEU A 335 -6.62 -11.38 11.83
CA LEU A 335 -5.85 -10.35 12.54
C LEU A 335 -5.04 -9.48 11.59
N SER A 336 -4.45 -10.06 10.54
CA SER A 336 -3.71 -9.32 9.51
C SER A 336 -4.64 -8.41 8.69
N ALA A 337 -5.83 -8.91 8.35
CA ALA A 337 -6.83 -8.12 7.62
C ALA A 337 -7.37 -6.95 8.44
N ILE A 338 -7.63 -7.17 9.74
CA ILE A 338 -8.05 -6.09 10.64
C ILE A 338 -6.98 -5.01 10.73
N ALA A 339 -5.70 -5.40 10.86
CA ALA A 339 -4.59 -4.45 10.88
C ALA A 339 -4.42 -3.71 9.54
N GLY A 340 -4.59 -4.39 8.41
CA GLY A 340 -4.60 -3.79 7.08
C GLY A 340 -5.74 -2.79 6.92
N ALA A 341 -6.96 -3.18 7.29
CA ALA A 341 -8.13 -2.31 7.26
C ALA A 341 -7.96 -1.08 8.16
N GLU A 342 -7.35 -1.21 9.34
CA GLU A 342 -7.07 -0.09 10.24
C GLU A 342 -6.14 0.94 9.57
N ARG A 343 -5.09 0.48 8.86
CA ARG A 343 -4.21 1.36 8.08
C ARG A 343 -4.94 2.04 6.92
N VAL A 344 -5.81 1.31 6.24
CA VAL A 344 -6.65 1.88 5.16
C VAL A 344 -7.59 2.94 5.71
N PHE A 345 -8.29 2.64 6.80
CA PHE A 345 -9.19 3.60 7.43
C PHE A 345 -8.45 4.80 8.04
N SER A 346 -7.21 4.64 8.50
CA SER A 346 -6.42 5.77 8.96
C SER A 346 -6.15 6.81 7.87
N ILE A 347 -6.09 6.40 6.59
CA ILE A 347 -6.06 7.36 5.47
C ILE A 347 -7.39 8.09 5.35
N MET A 348 -8.51 7.35 5.44
CA MET A 348 -9.85 7.92 5.30
C MET A 348 -10.27 8.82 6.48
N ASP A 349 -9.57 8.73 7.60
CA ASP A 349 -9.81 9.55 8.80
C ASP A 349 -8.96 10.83 8.84
N GLU A 350 -8.00 10.98 7.93
CA GLU A 350 -7.23 12.22 7.80
C GLU A 350 -8.12 13.36 7.31
N LYS A 351 -7.81 14.57 7.72
CA LYS A 351 -8.58 15.73 7.29
C LYS A 351 -8.30 16.03 5.82
N MET A 352 -9.36 16.11 5.03
CA MET A 352 -9.28 16.61 3.66
C MET A 352 -8.84 18.08 3.66
N GLU A 353 -8.28 18.52 2.54
CA GLU A 353 -7.95 19.92 2.32
C GLU A 353 -9.27 20.71 2.24
N GLU A 354 -9.57 21.44 3.33
CA GLU A 354 -10.77 22.27 3.38
C GLU A 354 -10.54 23.56 2.59
N ASP A 355 -11.40 23.84 1.63
CA ASP A 355 -11.39 25.12 0.93
C ASP A 355 -12.30 26.11 1.68
N THR A 356 -11.71 26.82 2.64
CA THR A 356 -12.39 27.83 3.46
C THR A 356 -12.53 29.18 2.79
N GLY A 357 -11.99 29.34 1.56
CA GLY A 357 -12.04 30.58 0.81
C GLY A 357 -13.47 30.98 0.42
N ILE A 358 -13.81 32.25 0.64
CA ILE A 358 -15.13 32.83 0.31
C ILE A 358 -15.03 33.54 -1.04
N VAL A 359 -13.86 34.11 -1.34
CA VAL A 359 -13.64 34.91 -2.54
C VAL A 359 -13.44 33.99 -3.74
N ASP A 360 -14.34 34.11 -4.70
CA ASP A 360 -14.28 33.41 -5.97
C ASP A 360 -14.13 34.45 -7.09
N TYR A 361 -12.90 34.59 -7.58
CA TYR A 361 -12.64 35.52 -8.67
C TYR A 361 -13.23 34.97 -9.98
N GLN A 362 -14.25 35.64 -10.49
CA GLN A 362 -14.80 35.39 -11.83
C GLN A 362 -13.92 35.98 -12.96
N HIS A 363 -12.91 36.79 -12.59
CA HIS A 363 -11.97 37.42 -13.50
C HIS A 363 -10.53 36.97 -13.20
N LYS A 364 -9.64 37.13 -14.17
CA LYS A 364 -8.20 36.91 -13.93
C LYS A 364 -7.70 37.89 -12.87
N LEU A 365 -6.85 37.37 -11.97
CA LEU A 365 -6.09 38.17 -11.00
C LEU A 365 -5.24 39.20 -11.76
N LEU A 366 -4.90 40.32 -11.15
CA LEU A 366 -3.89 41.23 -11.69
C LEU A 366 -2.48 40.67 -11.54
N GLY A 367 -2.27 39.87 -10.50
CA GLY A 367 -1.01 39.18 -10.24
C GLY A 367 -0.09 39.92 -9.28
N GLU A 368 -0.61 40.82 -8.44
CA GLU A 368 0.14 41.41 -7.34
C GLU A 368 0.28 40.40 -6.21
N VAL A 369 1.52 40.21 -5.71
CA VAL A 369 1.80 39.30 -4.59
C VAL A 369 2.58 40.03 -3.50
N GLU A 370 2.04 40.01 -2.27
CA GLU A 370 2.68 40.66 -1.14
C GLU A 370 2.77 39.70 0.05
N PHE A 371 3.94 39.66 0.69
CA PHE A 371 4.19 38.96 1.94
C PHE A 371 4.36 39.98 3.06
N ARG A 372 3.53 39.88 4.11
CA ARG A 372 3.56 40.75 5.29
C ARG A 372 3.93 39.97 6.53
N ASN A 373 5.15 40.15 7.02
CA ASN A 373 5.65 39.52 8.25
C ASN A 373 5.45 38.01 8.30
N VAL A 374 5.64 37.33 7.16
CA VAL A 374 5.37 35.91 7.02
C VAL A 374 6.42 35.09 7.74
N SER A 375 5.98 34.24 8.67
CA SER A 375 6.80 33.21 9.28
C SER A 375 6.17 31.84 9.08
N PHE A 376 7.01 30.85 8.83
CA PHE A 376 6.57 29.48 8.55
C PHE A 376 7.57 28.45 9.04
N LYS A 377 7.07 27.32 9.52
CA LYS A 377 7.83 26.11 9.82
C LYS A 377 7.09 24.87 9.31
N TYR A 378 7.87 23.88 8.85
CA TYR A 378 7.28 22.57 8.57
C TYR A 378 7.02 21.84 9.89
N GLU A 379 5.93 21.10 9.99
CA GLU A 379 5.60 20.31 11.19
C GLU A 379 6.66 19.25 11.56
N SER A 380 7.53 18.86 10.59
CA SER A 380 8.65 17.95 10.83
C SER A 380 9.87 18.62 11.47
N ALA A 381 9.92 19.95 11.51
CA ALA A 381 11.00 20.72 12.13
C ALA A 381 10.62 21.04 13.58
N GLU A 382 11.25 20.36 14.54
CA GLU A 382 10.83 20.39 15.96
C GLU A 382 10.80 21.80 16.58
N GLU A 383 11.63 22.78 16.15
CA GLU A 383 11.59 24.16 16.69
C GLU A 383 12.06 25.28 15.72
N ALA A 384 12.62 24.95 14.57
CA ALA A 384 13.24 25.96 13.71
C ALA A 384 12.29 26.49 12.64
N TYR A 385 12.04 27.78 12.63
CA TYR A 385 11.35 28.44 11.53
C TYR A 385 12.13 28.33 10.23
N THR A 386 11.49 27.87 9.16
CA THR A 386 12.05 27.83 7.81
C THR A 386 12.02 29.21 7.16
N LEU A 387 10.99 30.01 7.44
CA LEU A 387 10.89 31.41 7.08
C LEU A 387 10.62 32.25 8.32
N LYS A 388 11.25 33.42 8.45
CA LYS A 388 11.17 34.32 9.61
C LYS A 388 10.93 35.76 9.15
N ASN A 389 9.76 36.31 9.48
CA ASN A 389 9.39 37.70 9.20
C ASN A 389 9.70 38.13 7.76
N VAL A 390 9.34 37.31 6.78
CA VAL A 390 9.56 37.60 5.38
C VAL A 390 8.61 38.68 4.92
N ASN A 391 9.16 39.75 4.35
CA ASN A 391 8.42 40.86 3.78
C ASN A 391 8.94 41.12 2.37
N TYR A 392 8.03 41.10 1.41
CA TYR A 392 8.32 41.55 0.05
C TYR A 392 7.02 41.83 -0.72
N HIS A 393 7.17 42.58 -1.79
CA HIS A 393 6.07 43.00 -2.67
C HIS A 393 6.51 42.87 -4.14
N VAL A 394 5.71 42.16 -4.94
CA VAL A 394 5.92 41.98 -6.38
C VAL A 394 4.69 42.51 -7.11
N LYS A 395 4.90 43.46 -8.00
CA LYS A 395 3.84 44.10 -8.78
C LYS A 395 3.38 43.22 -9.95
N PRO A 396 2.17 43.43 -10.46
CA PRO A 396 1.69 42.70 -11.63
C PRO A 396 2.68 42.75 -12.81
N GLY A 397 2.93 41.60 -13.42
CA GLY A 397 3.82 41.45 -14.57
C GLY A 397 5.32 41.51 -14.28
N GLN A 398 5.75 41.65 -13.01
CA GLN A 398 7.17 41.64 -12.63
C GLN A 398 7.73 40.23 -12.51
N THR A 399 8.99 40.10 -12.85
CA THR A 399 9.78 38.87 -12.59
C THR A 399 10.59 39.06 -11.32
N ALA A 400 10.32 38.22 -10.31
CA ALA A 400 11.01 38.15 -9.04
C ALA A 400 11.99 36.97 -8.99
N ALA A 401 13.28 37.23 -8.88
CA ALA A 401 14.29 36.19 -8.73
C ALA A 401 14.59 35.92 -7.24
N LEU A 402 14.45 34.66 -6.82
CA LEU A 402 14.82 34.18 -5.50
C LEU A 402 16.23 33.59 -5.52
N VAL A 403 17.17 34.19 -4.80
CA VAL A 403 18.58 33.80 -4.78
C VAL A 403 19.03 33.47 -3.36
N GLY A 404 19.89 32.51 -3.19
CA GLY A 404 20.39 32.10 -1.87
C GLY A 404 20.90 30.66 -1.85
N ALA A 405 21.57 30.28 -0.78
CA ALA A 405 22.09 28.93 -0.59
C ALA A 405 20.94 27.88 -0.53
N THR A 406 21.29 26.61 -0.74
CA THR A 406 20.34 25.50 -0.53
C THR A 406 19.86 25.53 0.93
N GLY A 407 18.56 25.37 1.15
CA GLY A 407 17.96 25.46 2.48
C GLY A 407 17.64 26.89 2.96
N ALA A 408 17.86 27.94 2.14
CA ALA A 408 17.53 29.32 2.50
C ALA A 408 16.02 29.63 2.54
N GLY A 409 15.15 28.71 2.10
CA GLY A 409 13.69 28.87 2.11
C GLY A 409 13.06 29.28 0.77
N LYS A 410 13.81 29.26 -0.35
CA LYS A 410 13.31 29.66 -1.68
C LYS A 410 12.11 28.83 -2.14
N THR A 411 12.22 27.50 -2.12
CA THR A 411 11.13 26.58 -2.50
C THR A 411 9.92 26.72 -1.55
N THR A 412 10.17 27.00 -0.27
CA THR A 412 9.10 27.23 0.71
C THR A 412 8.25 28.47 0.36
N ILE A 413 8.88 29.54 -0.13
CA ILE A 413 8.14 30.72 -0.64
C ILE A 413 7.19 30.31 -1.77
N MET A 414 7.66 29.55 -2.75
CA MET A 414 6.82 29.08 -3.86
C MET A 414 5.65 28.22 -3.40
N GLN A 415 5.90 27.34 -2.40
CA GLN A 415 4.85 26.49 -1.83
C GLN A 415 3.79 27.30 -1.07
N LEU A 416 4.19 28.40 -0.40
CA LEU A 416 3.25 29.31 0.26
C LEU A 416 2.45 30.15 -0.74
N ILE A 417 3.06 30.60 -1.83
CA ILE A 417 2.37 31.28 -2.95
C ILE A 417 1.29 30.35 -3.53
N ALA A 418 1.62 29.08 -3.75
CA ALA A 418 0.69 28.07 -4.23
C ALA A 418 -0.36 27.63 -3.21
N ARG A 419 -0.24 28.10 -1.98
CA ARG A 419 -1.06 27.67 -0.84
C ARG A 419 -1.09 26.14 -0.70
N PHE A 420 0.09 25.48 -0.89
CA PHE A 420 0.28 24.09 -0.50
C PHE A 420 0.42 23.95 1.02
N TYR A 421 0.85 25.04 1.66
CA TYR A 421 0.95 25.23 3.10
C TYR A 421 0.31 26.55 3.48
N ASP A 422 -0.28 26.62 4.66
CA ASP A 422 -0.74 27.88 5.24
C ASP A 422 0.35 28.46 6.16
N VAL A 423 0.48 29.78 6.21
CA VAL A 423 1.45 30.47 7.04
C VAL A 423 1.13 30.36 8.53
N GLU A 424 2.15 30.28 9.38
CA GLU A 424 2.00 30.24 10.83
C GLU A 424 1.67 31.62 11.42
N SER A 425 2.35 32.65 10.92
CA SER A 425 2.07 34.05 11.26
C SER A 425 2.33 34.94 10.05
N GLY A 426 1.72 36.13 10.06
CA GLY A 426 1.75 37.05 8.93
C GLY A 426 0.68 36.71 7.88
N GLU A 427 0.78 37.36 6.73
CA GLU A 427 -0.21 37.27 5.66
C GLU A 427 0.47 37.18 4.30
N VAL A 428 -0.10 36.37 3.40
CA VAL A 428 0.20 36.37 1.98
C VAL A 428 -1.01 36.94 1.27
N LEU A 429 -0.81 38.02 0.50
CA LEU A 429 -1.88 38.71 -0.18
C LEU A 429 -1.72 38.56 -1.71
N PHE A 430 -2.85 38.35 -2.37
CA PHE A 430 -2.98 38.40 -3.83
C PHE A 430 -3.95 39.53 -4.20
N ASP A 431 -3.48 40.49 -4.97
CA ASP A 431 -4.25 41.70 -5.32
C ASP A 431 -4.91 42.34 -4.09
N GLY A 432 -4.17 42.40 -2.96
CA GLY A 432 -4.62 42.94 -1.69
C GLY A 432 -5.55 42.04 -0.85
N VAL A 433 -5.93 40.85 -1.34
CA VAL A 433 -6.79 39.91 -0.62
C VAL A 433 -5.93 38.78 -0.01
N ASN A 434 -6.20 38.42 1.26
CA ASN A 434 -5.48 37.34 1.92
C ASN A 434 -5.73 36.00 1.19
N VAL A 435 -4.67 35.26 0.91
CA VAL A 435 -4.73 33.97 0.22
C VAL A 435 -5.66 32.96 0.90
N LYS A 436 -5.84 33.08 2.22
CA LYS A 436 -6.76 32.21 2.99
C LYS A 436 -8.22 32.45 2.65
N ASP A 437 -8.55 33.65 2.22
CA ASP A 437 -9.91 34.05 1.88
C ASP A 437 -10.28 33.74 0.43
N ILE A 438 -9.29 33.41 -0.42
CA ILE A 438 -9.49 33.05 -1.82
C ILE A 438 -9.72 31.53 -1.93
N LYS A 439 -10.69 31.11 -2.72
CA LYS A 439 -10.88 29.68 -3.03
C LYS A 439 -9.60 29.08 -3.67
N ARG A 440 -9.13 27.97 -3.12
CA ARG A 440 -7.90 27.31 -3.62
C ARG A 440 -7.97 26.94 -5.10
N GLN A 441 -9.13 26.45 -5.53
CA GLN A 441 -9.34 26.12 -6.94
C GLN A 441 -9.17 27.34 -7.84
N THR A 442 -9.79 28.48 -7.48
CA THR A 442 -9.68 29.75 -8.21
C THR A 442 -8.24 30.24 -8.22
N LEU A 443 -7.56 30.19 -7.07
CA LEU A 443 -6.16 30.59 -6.95
C LEU A 443 -5.24 29.74 -7.85
N ARG A 444 -5.31 28.41 -7.69
CA ARG A 444 -4.42 27.47 -8.40
C ARG A 444 -4.69 27.41 -9.90
N SER A 445 -5.92 27.67 -10.34
CA SER A 445 -6.25 27.71 -11.78
C SER A 445 -5.62 28.90 -12.51
N GLN A 446 -5.16 29.93 -11.78
CA GLN A 446 -4.47 31.10 -12.36
C GLN A 446 -2.95 31.03 -12.18
N MET A 447 -2.43 29.89 -11.72
CA MET A 447 -1.00 29.64 -11.54
C MET A 447 -0.53 28.50 -12.43
N ALA A 448 0.73 28.56 -12.83
CA ALA A 448 1.41 27.40 -13.41
C ALA A 448 2.78 27.19 -12.77
N PHE A 449 3.19 25.93 -12.77
CA PHE A 449 4.45 25.47 -12.22
C PHE A 449 5.32 24.87 -13.31
N VAL A 450 6.57 25.27 -13.35
CA VAL A 450 7.60 24.57 -14.10
C VAL A 450 8.65 24.12 -13.06
N LEU A 451 8.56 22.84 -12.68
CA LEU A 451 9.43 22.24 -11.68
C LEU A 451 10.74 21.75 -12.30
N GLN A 452 11.76 21.61 -11.47
CA GLN A 452 13.07 21.06 -11.85
C GLN A 452 12.94 19.64 -12.43
N ASP A 453 12.20 18.76 -11.73
CA ASP A 453 11.88 17.43 -12.18
C ASP A 453 10.47 17.44 -12.80
N SER A 454 10.43 17.50 -14.12
CA SER A 454 9.18 17.52 -14.88
C SER A 454 8.53 16.15 -14.86
N PHE A 455 7.37 16.03 -14.20
CA PHE A 455 6.58 14.82 -14.18
C PHE A 455 5.69 14.70 -15.44
N LEU A 456 5.72 13.52 -16.05
CA LEU A 456 4.87 13.17 -17.19
C LEU A 456 4.02 11.96 -16.83
N PHE A 457 2.76 12.00 -17.24
CA PHE A 457 1.83 10.88 -17.12
C PHE A 457 2.04 9.86 -18.25
N GLU A 458 1.72 8.60 -17.98
CA GLU A 458 1.63 7.57 -19.01
C GLU A 458 0.42 7.83 -19.91
N ALA A 459 0.61 8.73 -20.84
CA ALA A 459 -0.40 9.24 -21.76
C ALA A 459 0.28 9.79 -23.01
N SER A 460 -0.50 10.20 -24.03
CA SER A 460 0.06 10.83 -25.21
C SER A 460 0.74 12.18 -24.86
N VAL A 461 1.66 12.61 -25.72
CA VAL A 461 2.26 13.96 -25.63
C VAL A 461 1.17 15.02 -25.58
N TYR A 462 0.15 14.87 -26.42
CA TYR A 462 -1.01 15.76 -26.47
C TYR A 462 -1.71 15.89 -25.11
N GLU A 463 -2.08 14.76 -24.51
CA GLU A 463 -2.77 14.74 -23.21
C GLU A 463 -1.88 15.26 -22.08
N ASN A 464 -0.57 14.99 -22.12
CA ASN A 464 0.36 15.53 -21.16
C ASN A 464 0.42 17.07 -21.19
N ILE A 465 0.35 17.69 -22.35
CA ILE A 465 0.37 19.14 -22.49
C ILE A 465 -1.00 19.74 -22.16
N ARG A 466 -2.07 19.12 -22.65
CA ARG A 466 -3.46 19.53 -22.41
C ARG A 466 -3.84 19.47 -20.92
N TYR A 467 -3.08 18.73 -20.10
CA TYR A 467 -3.26 18.69 -18.66
C TYR A 467 -3.21 20.09 -17.99
N GLY A 468 -2.55 21.07 -18.61
CA GLY A 468 -2.57 22.47 -18.16
C GLY A 468 -3.95 23.12 -18.26
N ARG A 469 -4.76 22.75 -19.28
CA ARG A 469 -6.15 23.19 -19.47
C ARG A 469 -6.89 22.17 -20.32
N LEU A 470 -7.79 21.41 -19.67
CA LEU A 470 -8.42 20.22 -20.27
C LEU A 470 -9.37 20.51 -21.44
N ASP A 471 -9.85 21.72 -21.58
CA ASP A 471 -10.70 22.18 -22.71
C ASP A 471 -9.91 22.78 -23.89
N ALA A 472 -8.56 22.77 -23.81
CA ALA A 472 -7.72 23.28 -24.88
C ALA A 472 -7.89 22.48 -26.17
N THR A 473 -7.99 23.22 -27.30
CA THR A 473 -8.08 22.61 -28.63
C THR A 473 -6.72 22.10 -29.12
N LYS A 474 -6.73 21.29 -30.18
CA LYS A 474 -5.47 20.79 -30.77
C LYS A 474 -4.60 21.94 -31.29
N GLU A 475 -5.20 22.94 -31.88
CA GLU A 475 -4.53 24.11 -32.40
C GLU A 475 -3.86 24.93 -31.31
N GLU A 476 -4.54 25.11 -30.14
CA GLU A 476 -3.98 25.80 -28.99
C GLU A 476 -2.79 25.02 -28.39
N VAL A 477 -2.87 23.68 -28.31
CA VAL A 477 -1.78 22.81 -27.84
C VAL A 477 -0.59 22.90 -28.80
N GLU A 478 -0.81 22.87 -30.12
CA GLU A 478 0.26 22.99 -31.10
C GLU A 478 0.92 24.37 -31.05
N GLU A 479 0.15 25.45 -30.90
CA GLU A 479 0.68 26.80 -30.75
C GLU A 479 1.54 26.92 -29.48
N ALA A 480 1.07 26.40 -28.36
CA ALA A 480 1.82 26.35 -27.11
C ALA A 480 3.14 25.60 -27.26
N CYS A 481 3.14 24.47 -28.00
CA CYS A 481 4.35 23.71 -28.29
C CYS A 481 5.34 24.47 -29.19
N LYS A 482 4.86 25.26 -30.15
CA LYS A 482 5.71 26.12 -30.97
C LYS A 482 6.37 27.20 -30.11
N LYS A 483 5.60 27.88 -29.24
CA LYS A 483 6.12 28.88 -28.30
C LYS A 483 7.13 28.27 -27.31
N ALA A 484 6.89 27.03 -26.86
CA ALA A 484 7.77 26.31 -25.99
C ALA A 484 9.00 25.68 -26.68
N ASN A 485 9.20 25.88 -27.98
CA ASN A 485 10.25 25.21 -28.78
C ASN A 485 10.17 23.67 -28.73
N ALA A 486 8.99 23.10 -28.49
CA ALA A 486 8.76 21.68 -28.35
C ALA A 486 8.27 21.02 -29.66
N HIS A 487 7.61 21.75 -30.55
CA HIS A 487 6.96 21.22 -31.75
C HIS A 487 7.90 20.38 -32.62
N ASP A 488 9.09 20.87 -32.92
CA ASP A 488 10.03 20.21 -33.84
C ASP A 488 10.49 18.84 -33.38
N PHE A 489 10.70 18.66 -32.08
CA PHE A 489 11.07 17.35 -31.56
C PHE A 489 9.87 16.42 -31.46
N ILE A 490 8.68 16.95 -31.11
CA ILE A 490 7.44 16.14 -31.06
C ILE A 490 7.15 15.55 -32.44
N MET A 491 7.27 16.32 -33.52
CA MET A 491 7.07 15.84 -34.87
C MET A 491 8.09 14.78 -35.32
N LYS A 492 9.21 14.63 -34.62
CA LYS A 492 10.20 13.57 -34.85
C LYS A 492 9.90 12.28 -34.10
N LEU A 493 8.95 12.30 -33.17
CA LEU A 493 8.50 11.10 -32.47
C LEU A 493 7.66 10.22 -33.44
N PRO A 494 7.62 8.89 -33.22
CA PRO A 494 6.98 7.95 -34.15
C PRO A 494 5.54 8.30 -34.54
N ASN A 495 4.75 8.81 -33.59
CA ASN A 495 3.35 9.18 -33.79
C ASN A 495 3.10 10.68 -33.50
N GLY A 496 4.14 11.54 -33.51
CA GLY A 496 4.03 12.96 -33.21
C GLY A 496 3.36 13.20 -31.84
N TYR A 497 2.32 14.03 -31.82
CA TYR A 497 1.56 14.36 -30.61
C TYR A 497 0.81 13.17 -29.98
N GLU A 498 0.49 12.15 -30.76
CA GLU A 498 -0.20 10.94 -30.28
C GLU A 498 0.80 9.88 -29.74
N THR A 499 2.09 10.18 -29.69
CA THR A 499 3.08 9.30 -29.07
C THR A 499 2.79 9.15 -27.59
N ILE A 500 2.59 7.91 -27.13
CA ILE A 500 2.41 7.59 -25.71
C ILE A 500 3.78 7.59 -25.06
N LEU A 501 3.92 8.33 -23.98
CA LEU A 501 5.12 8.38 -23.16
C LEU A 501 4.97 7.42 -21.97
N ASN A 502 6.03 6.70 -21.60
CA ASN A 502 6.05 5.92 -20.37
C ASN A 502 6.12 6.83 -19.14
N ALA A 503 5.71 6.34 -17.99
CA ALA A 503 5.69 7.12 -16.74
C ALA A 503 7.07 7.67 -16.33
N ASP A 504 8.17 6.97 -16.70
CA ASP A 504 9.55 7.44 -16.50
C ASP A 504 10.05 8.37 -17.62
N GLY A 505 9.28 8.47 -18.73
CA GLY A 505 9.62 9.27 -19.91
C GLY A 505 10.98 8.93 -20.49
N SER A 506 11.38 7.66 -20.47
CA SER A 506 12.70 7.18 -20.94
C SER A 506 12.92 7.40 -22.44
N GLU A 507 11.85 7.62 -23.20
CA GLU A 507 11.88 7.85 -24.66
C GLU A 507 12.37 9.25 -25.04
N ILE A 508 12.33 10.21 -24.10
CA ILE A 508 12.70 11.60 -24.35
C ILE A 508 13.73 12.09 -23.33
N SER A 509 14.58 13.04 -23.78
CA SER A 509 15.62 13.60 -22.91
C SER A 509 15.03 14.48 -21.80
N GLN A 510 15.80 14.73 -20.72
CA GLN A 510 15.39 15.60 -19.62
C GLN A 510 15.03 17.01 -20.11
N GLY A 511 15.78 17.55 -21.06
CA GLY A 511 15.47 18.85 -21.67
C GLY A 511 14.14 18.84 -22.45
N GLN A 512 13.85 17.75 -23.17
CA GLN A 512 12.56 17.59 -23.86
C GLN A 512 11.39 17.49 -22.88
N LYS A 513 11.56 16.78 -21.73
CA LYS A 513 10.54 16.76 -20.66
C LYS A 513 10.26 18.18 -20.13
N GLN A 514 11.31 18.97 -19.97
CA GLN A 514 11.16 20.35 -19.50
C GLN A 514 10.44 21.22 -20.52
N LEU A 515 10.73 21.08 -21.83
CA LEU A 515 9.99 21.79 -22.89
C LEU A 515 8.49 21.40 -22.89
N LEU A 516 8.14 20.14 -22.66
CA LEU A 516 6.74 19.73 -22.50
C LEU A 516 6.07 20.36 -21.27
N SER A 517 6.80 20.48 -20.16
CA SER A 517 6.30 21.15 -18.96
C SER A 517 6.07 22.65 -19.20
N ILE A 518 6.95 23.30 -19.96
CA ILE A 518 6.77 24.70 -20.39
C ILE A 518 5.57 24.82 -21.32
N ALA A 519 5.39 23.91 -22.29
CA ALA A 519 4.21 23.89 -23.17
C ALA A 519 2.91 23.73 -22.37
N ARG A 520 2.91 22.87 -21.33
CA ARG A 520 1.79 22.74 -20.38
C ARG A 520 1.46 24.06 -19.69
N ALA A 521 2.48 24.82 -19.28
CA ALA A 521 2.30 26.13 -18.66
C ALA A 521 1.76 27.18 -19.67
N PHE A 522 2.16 27.12 -20.96
CA PHE A 522 1.58 27.97 -22.00
C PHE A 522 0.09 27.70 -22.22
N VAL A 523 -0.30 26.42 -22.26
CA VAL A 523 -1.72 26.02 -22.42
C VAL A 523 -2.57 26.48 -21.24
N ALA A 524 -2.01 26.45 -20.03
CA ALA A 524 -2.70 26.91 -18.82
C ALA A 524 -2.97 28.43 -18.82
N ASP A 525 -2.19 29.22 -19.56
CA ASP A 525 -2.25 30.70 -19.64
C ASP A 525 -2.39 31.37 -18.25
N PRO A 526 -1.44 31.15 -17.34
CA PRO A 526 -1.51 31.61 -15.97
C PRO A 526 -1.21 33.10 -15.84
N VAL A 527 -1.69 33.70 -14.76
CA VAL A 527 -1.29 35.07 -14.35
C VAL A 527 0.00 35.03 -13.53
N ILE A 528 0.18 33.97 -12.73
CA ILE A 528 1.34 33.79 -11.85
C ILE A 528 2.12 32.55 -12.29
N LEU A 529 3.42 32.71 -12.46
CA LEU A 529 4.35 31.63 -12.79
C LEU A 529 5.28 31.32 -11.64
N LEU A 530 5.43 30.06 -11.33
CA LEU A 530 6.36 29.55 -10.34
C LEU A 530 7.38 28.63 -11.04
N LEU A 531 8.62 29.12 -11.17
CA LEU A 531 9.67 28.47 -11.96
C LEU A 531 10.83 28.02 -11.03
N ASP A 532 11.11 26.71 -11.03
CA ASP A 532 12.28 26.14 -10.35
C ASP A 532 13.33 25.77 -11.42
N GLU A 533 14.35 26.62 -11.56
CA GLU A 533 15.35 26.52 -12.61
C GLU A 533 16.54 25.67 -12.21
N ALA A 534 16.49 24.36 -12.49
CA ALA A 534 17.66 23.49 -12.39
C ALA A 534 17.85 22.68 -13.67
N THR A 535 18.90 23.01 -14.42
CA THR A 535 19.19 22.42 -15.75
C THR A 535 20.56 21.73 -15.79
N SER A 536 20.99 21.11 -14.69
CA SER A 536 22.35 20.60 -14.51
C SER A 536 22.78 19.43 -15.41
N SER A 537 21.87 18.89 -16.27
CA SER A 537 22.14 17.70 -17.09
C SER A 537 21.60 17.81 -18.53
N ILE A 538 21.50 19.04 -19.07
CA ILE A 538 20.92 19.31 -20.38
C ILE A 538 22.02 19.79 -21.34
N ASP A 539 21.95 19.37 -22.59
CA ASP A 539 22.85 19.86 -23.64
C ASP A 539 22.64 21.34 -23.93
N THR A 540 23.68 22.04 -24.34
CA THR A 540 23.71 23.50 -24.53
C THR A 540 22.63 23.99 -25.53
N LEU A 541 22.37 23.23 -26.60
CA LEU A 541 21.39 23.65 -27.60
C LEU A 541 19.94 23.57 -27.06
N THR A 542 19.61 22.51 -26.38
CA THR A 542 18.29 22.35 -25.74
C THR A 542 18.13 23.36 -24.60
N GLU A 543 19.19 23.65 -23.90
CA GLU A 543 19.22 24.68 -22.85
C GLU A 543 18.86 26.07 -23.38
N LEU A 544 19.41 26.49 -24.52
CA LEU A 544 19.05 27.77 -25.17
C LEU A 544 17.58 27.81 -25.55
N LYS A 545 17.04 26.69 -26.05
CA LYS A 545 15.60 26.58 -26.38
C LYS A 545 14.72 26.72 -25.14
N ILE A 546 15.12 26.11 -24.02
CA ILE A 546 14.41 26.22 -22.75
C ILE A 546 14.43 27.66 -22.24
N GLN A 547 15.59 28.34 -22.29
CA GLN A 547 15.70 29.74 -21.88
C GLN A 547 14.79 30.64 -22.71
N GLN A 548 14.82 30.52 -24.04
CA GLN A 548 13.96 31.28 -24.93
C GLN A 548 12.47 31.05 -24.63
N ALA A 549 12.09 29.80 -24.41
CA ALA A 549 10.72 29.43 -24.08
C ALA A 549 10.28 29.99 -22.70
N LEU A 550 11.17 29.98 -21.70
CA LEU A 550 10.88 30.57 -20.39
C LEU A 550 10.76 32.10 -20.47
N GLU A 551 11.65 32.79 -21.19
CA GLU A 551 11.57 34.25 -21.40
C GLU A 551 10.25 34.63 -22.07
N GLU A 552 9.84 33.90 -23.09
CA GLU A 552 8.53 34.13 -23.77
C GLU A 552 7.35 33.81 -22.83
N LEU A 553 7.44 32.76 -22.03
CA LEU A 553 6.42 32.39 -21.06
C LEU A 553 6.25 33.44 -19.96
N MET A 554 7.34 34.03 -19.47
CA MET A 554 7.32 35.06 -18.41
C MET A 554 6.76 36.39 -18.87
N ARG A 555 6.80 36.70 -20.19
CA ARG A 555 6.40 37.99 -20.72
C ARG A 555 4.95 38.36 -20.36
N GLY A 556 4.80 39.47 -19.63
CA GLY A 556 3.48 39.98 -19.18
C GLY A 556 2.83 39.22 -18.04
N ARG A 557 3.56 38.30 -17.40
CA ARG A 557 3.08 37.52 -16.24
C ARG A 557 3.92 37.80 -15.00
N THR A 558 3.30 37.76 -13.84
CA THR A 558 4.03 37.83 -12.58
C THR A 558 4.76 36.50 -12.35
N SER A 559 6.09 36.55 -12.31
CA SER A 559 6.90 35.34 -12.32
C SER A 559 7.83 35.29 -11.09
N PHE A 560 7.83 34.16 -10.38
CA PHE A 560 8.77 33.86 -9.31
C PHE A 560 9.73 32.79 -9.81
N VAL A 561 11.02 33.08 -9.80
CA VAL A 561 12.04 32.19 -10.33
C VAL A 561 13.08 31.86 -9.26
N ILE A 562 13.26 30.59 -8.94
CA ILE A 562 14.43 30.16 -8.16
C ILE A 562 15.62 30.16 -9.12
N ALA A 563 16.40 31.22 -9.07
CA ALA A 563 17.46 31.45 -10.04
C ALA A 563 18.75 30.72 -9.60
N HIS A 564 19.18 29.79 -10.43
CA HIS A 564 20.48 29.13 -10.36
C HIS A 564 21.46 29.65 -11.43
N ARG A 565 21.02 30.57 -12.30
CA ARG A 565 21.77 31.12 -13.43
C ARG A 565 21.81 32.64 -13.42
N LEU A 566 22.97 33.16 -13.84
CA LEU A 566 23.19 34.58 -13.87
C LEU A 566 22.28 35.32 -14.86
N ASN A 567 21.98 34.71 -16.02
CA ASN A 567 21.13 35.32 -17.04
C ASN A 567 19.70 35.54 -16.53
N THR A 568 19.15 34.59 -15.80
CA THR A 568 17.80 34.70 -15.20
C THR A 568 17.76 35.81 -14.15
N ILE A 569 18.85 35.96 -13.37
CA ILE A 569 18.95 37.02 -12.39
C ILE A 569 19.10 38.41 -13.05
N ARG A 570 19.84 38.49 -14.16
CA ARG A 570 20.03 39.74 -14.91
C ARG A 570 18.73 40.31 -15.49
N ASN A 571 17.85 39.42 -15.92
CA ASN A 571 16.58 39.80 -16.58
C ASN A 571 15.42 39.97 -15.58
N ALA A 572 15.66 39.78 -14.27
CA ALA A 572 14.65 39.94 -13.23
C ALA A 572 14.44 41.43 -12.89
N ASP A 573 13.18 41.81 -12.69
CA ASP A 573 12.80 43.17 -12.25
C ASP A 573 13.20 43.41 -10.79
N VAL A 574 13.12 42.36 -9.97
CA VAL A 574 13.50 42.40 -8.56
C VAL A 574 14.18 41.08 -8.16
N VAL A 575 15.26 41.23 -7.38
CA VAL A 575 15.98 40.07 -6.80
C VAL A 575 15.82 40.10 -5.30
N PHE A 576 15.44 38.97 -4.72
CA PHE A 576 15.36 38.74 -3.27
C PHE A 576 16.47 37.79 -2.86
N VAL A 577 17.40 38.29 -2.04
CA VAL A 577 18.52 37.52 -1.50
C VAL A 577 18.10 36.90 -0.18
N MET A 578 18.00 35.58 -0.17
CA MET A 578 17.56 34.82 0.99
C MET A 578 18.71 34.16 1.73
N GLN A 579 18.71 34.32 3.05
CA GLN A 579 19.63 33.63 3.93
C GLN A 579 18.92 33.25 5.23
N GLN A 580 19.08 32.00 5.65
CA GLN A 580 18.50 31.45 6.90
C GLN A 580 17.00 31.77 7.11
N GLY A 581 16.25 31.71 6.04
CA GLY A 581 14.80 31.94 6.07
C GLY A 581 14.37 33.41 6.11
N GLN A 582 15.26 34.35 5.83
CA GLN A 582 14.97 35.78 5.80
C GLN A 582 15.35 36.37 4.44
N VAL A 583 14.67 37.43 4.04
CA VAL A 583 15.07 38.28 2.92
C VAL A 583 16.06 39.30 3.48
N MET A 584 17.33 39.16 3.13
CA MET A 584 18.41 40.03 3.62
C MET A 584 18.59 41.27 2.76
N GLU A 585 18.44 41.11 1.45
CA GLU A 585 18.59 42.18 0.46
C GLU A 585 17.49 42.04 -0.59
N SER A 586 17.00 43.16 -1.08
CA SER A 586 16.05 43.22 -2.20
C SER A 586 16.28 44.46 -3.04
N GLY A 587 16.14 44.32 -4.35
CA GLY A 587 16.31 45.41 -5.31
C GLY A 587 16.59 44.89 -6.72
N THR A 588 16.89 45.79 -7.64
CA THR A 588 17.37 45.41 -8.97
C THR A 588 18.82 44.86 -8.87
N GLN A 589 19.20 44.05 -9.86
CA GLN A 589 20.56 43.51 -9.90
C GLN A 589 21.63 44.64 -9.80
N LYS A 590 21.38 45.78 -10.45
CA LYS A 590 22.30 46.90 -10.47
C LYS A 590 22.47 47.52 -9.07
N GLU A 591 21.37 47.78 -8.38
CA GLU A 591 21.36 48.31 -7.00
C GLU A 591 22.09 47.37 -6.05
N LEU A 592 21.82 46.06 -6.13
CA LEU A 592 22.47 45.07 -5.26
C LEU A 592 23.98 44.93 -5.51
N MET A 593 24.42 45.11 -6.76
CA MET A 593 25.85 45.15 -7.08
C MET A 593 26.54 46.41 -6.56
N GLU A 594 25.88 47.57 -6.63
CA GLU A 594 26.40 48.84 -6.13
C GLU A 594 26.52 48.83 -4.59
N HIS A 595 25.60 48.15 -3.89
CA HIS A 595 25.63 47.98 -2.43
C HIS A 595 26.77 47.10 -1.92
N ASN A 596 27.39 46.30 -2.80
CA ASN A 596 28.52 45.41 -2.48
C ASN A 596 28.30 44.51 -1.26
N GLY A 597 27.04 44.02 -1.10
CA GLY A 597 26.55 43.24 0.01
C GLY A 597 26.66 41.73 -0.19
N ILE A 598 25.70 40.98 0.37
CA ILE A 598 25.63 39.52 0.28
C ILE A 598 25.52 39.07 -1.18
N TYR A 599 24.70 39.74 -1.97
CA TYR A 599 24.50 39.45 -3.39
C TYR A 599 25.83 39.53 -4.18
N ALA A 600 26.57 40.65 -4.02
CA ALA A 600 27.84 40.84 -4.69
C ALA A 600 28.90 39.80 -4.28
N SER A 601 28.92 39.44 -2.99
CA SER A 601 29.82 38.39 -2.49
C SER A 601 29.48 37.01 -3.01
N MET A 602 28.19 36.66 -3.16
CA MET A 602 27.74 35.40 -3.76
C MET A 602 28.15 35.27 -5.23
N LEU A 603 28.05 36.34 -5.99
CA LEU A 603 28.46 36.34 -7.40
C LEU A 603 29.99 36.23 -7.54
N SER A 604 30.74 36.89 -6.68
CA SER A 604 32.21 36.81 -6.73
C SER A 604 32.74 35.41 -6.38
N GLN A 605 32.07 34.70 -5.46
CA GLN A 605 32.46 33.32 -5.07
C GLN A 605 32.08 32.28 -6.14
N SER A 606 31.02 32.52 -6.93
CA SER A 606 30.63 31.63 -8.04
C SER A 606 31.57 31.72 -9.26
N GLY A 607 32.61 32.53 -9.23
CA GLY A 607 33.63 32.66 -10.30
C GLY A 607 33.12 33.30 -11.58
N ILE A 608 31.97 33.93 -11.52
CA ILE A 608 31.32 34.58 -12.65
C ILE A 608 31.56 36.08 -12.54
N LYS A 609 32.57 36.58 -13.29
CA LYS A 609 32.80 38.01 -13.50
C LYS A 609 31.88 38.58 -14.56
#